data_616254400f6021a0fbad066cc92ee261
#
_entry.id   616254400f6021a0fbad066cc92ee261
#
_cell.length_a   1.000
_cell.length_b   1.000
_cell.length_c   1.000
_cell.angle_alpha   90.00
_cell.angle_beta   90.00
_cell.angle_gamma   90.00
#
_symmetry.space_group_name_H-M   'P 1'
#
loop_
_entity.id
_entity.type
_entity.pdbx_description
1 polymer ?
#
loop_
_entity_poly.entity_id
_entity_poly.type
_entity_poly.pdbx_seq_one_letter_code
_entity_poly.pdbx_strand_id
1 'polypeptide(L)'
;MTPIHVDVNIVSADVLDIEAFKAWRPEYANAEFILEDGKYICGWAVEKMSKSMFNVVNPDMIVEKYGADTLRLYEMFLGPVEASKPWDTNGIDGCFRFLKKFWALFYENRTDEFLPTDAEPTADSLKSLHKLI
;
A
#
# COMPACT_ATOMS: atom_id res chain seq x y z
N MET A 1 -6.54 -27.61 -16.26
CA MET A 1 -6.37 -27.04 -14.92
C MET A 1 -7.39 -25.91 -14.79
N THR A 2 -8.14 -25.90 -13.70
CA THR A 2 -9.09 -24.81 -13.41
C THR A 2 -8.44 -23.89 -12.38
N PRO A 3 -8.17 -22.62 -12.71
CA PRO A 3 -7.64 -21.68 -11.74
C PRO A 3 -8.67 -21.42 -10.62
N ILE A 4 -8.19 -21.24 -9.41
CA ILE A 4 -9.00 -20.85 -8.27
C ILE A 4 -8.47 -19.51 -7.72
N HIS A 5 -9.39 -18.63 -7.36
CA HIS A 5 -9.03 -17.38 -6.69
C HIS A 5 -8.66 -17.65 -5.24
N VAL A 6 -7.63 -16.97 -4.78
CA VAL A 6 -7.11 -17.06 -3.43
C VAL A 6 -7.26 -15.70 -2.75
N ASP A 7 -7.53 -15.69 -1.45
CA ASP A 7 -7.60 -14.46 -0.68
C ASP A 7 -6.26 -13.72 -0.75
N VAL A 8 -6.29 -12.46 -1.17
CA VAL A 8 -5.08 -11.64 -1.34
C VAL A 8 -4.33 -11.43 -0.03
N ASN A 9 -5.00 -11.58 1.12
CA ASN A 9 -4.39 -11.38 2.45
C ASN A 9 -3.49 -12.55 2.88
N ILE A 10 -3.58 -13.72 2.22
CA ILE A 10 -2.72 -14.89 2.48
C ILE A 10 -1.66 -15.09 1.39
N VAL A 11 -1.47 -14.08 0.52
CA VAL A 11 -0.42 -14.04 -0.51
C VAL A 11 0.49 -12.84 -0.25
N SER A 12 1.79 -13.05 -0.26
CA SER A 12 2.78 -11.99 -0.10
C SER A 12 3.79 -12.05 -1.25
N ALA A 13 3.83 -11.01 -2.08
CA ALA A 13 4.71 -10.92 -3.25
C ALA A 13 4.69 -12.23 -4.07
N ASP A 14 3.51 -12.67 -4.48
CA ASP A 14 3.23 -13.88 -5.26
C ASP A 14 3.41 -15.21 -4.51
N VAL A 15 3.92 -15.21 -3.28
CA VAL A 15 4.11 -16.42 -2.47
C VAL A 15 2.87 -16.68 -1.62
N LEU A 16 2.28 -17.87 -1.76
CA LEU A 16 1.15 -18.33 -0.97
C LEU A 16 1.59 -18.78 0.42
N ASP A 17 0.89 -18.33 1.45
CA ASP A 17 0.91 -18.99 2.76
C ASP A 17 0.07 -20.28 2.71
N ILE A 18 0.73 -21.43 2.57
CA ILE A 18 0.09 -22.72 2.40
C ILE A 18 -0.73 -23.12 3.62
N GLU A 19 -0.25 -22.81 4.83
CA GLU A 19 -0.96 -23.19 6.06
C GLU A 19 -2.22 -22.32 6.23
N ALA A 20 -2.12 -21.03 5.96
CA ALA A 20 -3.26 -20.14 5.92
C ALA A 20 -4.27 -20.54 4.83
N PHE A 21 -3.79 -20.96 3.65
CA PHE A 21 -4.65 -21.46 2.58
C PHE A 21 -5.41 -22.74 2.98
N LYS A 22 -4.75 -23.72 3.59
CA LYS A 22 -5.39 -24.95 4.06
C LYS A 22 -6.42 -24.69 5.16
N ALA A 23 -6.13 -23.70 6.05
CA ALA A 23 -7.07 -23.27 7.07
C ALA A 23 -8.30 -22.56 6.48
N TRP A 24 -8.09 -21.72 5.47
CA TRP A 24 -9.13 -21.00 4.76
C TRP A 24 -9.99 -21.90 3.87
N ARG A 25 -9.38 -22.94 3.26
CA ARG A 25 -10.01 -23.89 2.35
C ARG A 25 -9.77 -25.35 2.81
N PRO A 26 -10.50 -25.82 3.83
CA PRO A 26 -10.31 -27.16 4.40
C PRO A 26 -10.43 -28.31 3.39
N GLU A 27 -11.19 -28.12 2.31
CA GLU A 27 -11.30 -29.09 1.21
C GLU A 27 -9.96 -29.41 0.52
N TYR A 28 -8.97 -28.52 0.65
CA TYR A 28 -7.61 -28.70 0.13
C TYR A 28 -6.57 -29.05 1.21
N ALA A 29 -7.01 -29.41 2.42
CA ALA A 29 -6.08 -29.72 3.52
C ALA A 29 -5.06 -30.81 3.16
N ASN A 30 -5.46 -31.79 2.34
CA ASN A 30 -4.61 -32.90 1.88
C ASN A 30 -4.03 -32.68 0.46
N ALA A 31 -4.15 -31.48 -0.11
CA ALA A 31 -3.60 -31.18 -1.42
C ALA A 31 -2.07 -31.18 -1.40
N GLU A 32 -1.48 -31.71 -2.47
CA GLU A 32 -0.05 -31.58 -2.74
C GLU A 32 0.22 -30.27 -3.49
N PHE A 33 1.24 -29.54 -3.04
CA PHE A 33 1.65 -28.27 -3.64
C PHE A 33 2.94 -28.48 -4.43
N ILE A 34 2.95 -28.10 -5.69
CA ILE A 34 4.17 -28.09 -6.51
C ILE A 34 4.92 -26.81 -6.16
N LEU A 35 6.06 -26.94 -5.55
CA LEU A 35 6.85 -25.83 -5.05
C LEU A 35 7.98 -25.43 -6.02
N GLU A 36 8.23 -24.14 -6.14
CA GLU A 36 9.41 -23.56 -6.78
C GLU A 36 10.33 -23.01 -5.68
N ASP A 37 11.54 -23.51 -5.56
CA ASP A 37 12.50 -23.16 -4.51
C ASP A 37 11.89 -23.18 -3.07
N GLY A 38 11.04 -24.19 -2.80
CA GLY A 38 10.38 -24.38 -1.52
C GLY A 38 9.18 -23.46 -1.26
N LYS A 39 8.71 -22.73 -2.26
CA LYS A 39 7.58 -21.81 -2.19
C LYS A 39 6.52 -22.16 -3.23
N TYR A 40 5.25 -21.92 -2.90
CA TYR A 40 4.18 -21.97 -3.88
C TYR A 40 3.97 -20.61 -4.49
N ILE A 41 4.22 -20.48 -5.78
CA ILE A 41 4.08 -19.20 -6.51
C ILE A 41 2.70 -19.14 -7.16
N CYS A 42 1.95 -18.10 -6.83
CA CYS A 42 0.64 -17.81 -7.42
C CYS A 42 0.81 -17.11 -8.76
N GLY A 43 -0.02 -17.46 -9.73
CA GLY A 43 -0.29 -16.58 -10.87
C GLY A 43 -1.15 -15.39 -10.42
N TRP A 44 -1.08 -14.29 -11.16
CA TRP A 44 -1.90 -13.11 -10.89
C TRP A 44 -2.50 -12.51 -12.17
N ALA A 45 -3.62 -11.83 -12.00
CA ALA A 45 -4.28 -11.06 -13.06
C ALA A 45 -4.91 -9.80 -12.46
N VAL A 46 -4.94 -8.72 -13.25
CA VAL A 46 -5.65 -7.50 -12.85
C VAL A 46 -7.15 -7.71 -13.08
N GLU A 47 -7.90 -7.74 -12.00
CA GLU A 47 -9.35 -7.96 -12.03
C GLU A 47 -10.06 -6.92 -11.17
N LYS A 48 -11.35 -6.71 -11.45
CA LYS A 48 -12.18 -5.83 -10.60
C LYS A 48 -12.27 -6.40 -9.19
N MET A 49 -12.03 -5.59 -8.19
CA MET A 49 -12.21 -5.97 -6.78
C MET A 49 -13.64 -6.41 -6.51
N SER A 50 -13.80 -7.61 -5.97
CA SER A 50 -15.07 -8.11 -5.48
C SER A 50 -14.87 -9.16 -4.39
N LYS A 51 -15.85 -9.29 -3.50
CA LYS A 51 -15.81 -10.28 -2.41
C LYS A 51 -15.74 -11.71 -2.94
N SER A 52 -16.39 -12.01 -4.07
CA SER A 52 -16.38 -13.33 -4.70
C SER A 52 -15.03 -13.71 -5.33
N MET A 53 -14.19 -12.72 -5.61
CA MET A 53 -12.83 -12.92 -6.15
C MET A 53 -11.77 -12.91 -5.04
N PHE A 54 -12.15 -12.66 -3.80
CA PHE A 54 -11.25 -12.60 -2.64
C PHE A 54 -10.08 -11.63 -2.79
N ASN A 55 -10.27 -10.58 -3.59
CA ASN A 55 -9.25 -9.58 -3.93
C ASN A 55 -9.57 -8.18 -3.40
N VAL A 56 -10.43 -8.08 -2.37
CA VAL A 56 -10.79 -6.80 -1.75
C VAL A 56 -9.77 -6.43 -0.70
N VAL A 57 -9.22 -5.24 -0.83
CA VAL A 57 -8.42 -4.60 0.22
C VAL A 57 -9.38 -3.84 1.15
N ASN A 58 -9.31 -4.13 2.46
CA ASN A 58 -10.14 -3.43 3.45
C ASN A 58 -9.56 -2.04 3.75
N PRO A 59 -10.28 -0.95 3.43
CA PRO A 59 -9.83 0.41 3.71
C PRO A 59 -9.56 0.66 5.20
N ASP A 60 -10.34 0.06 6.11
CA ASP A 60 -10.18 0.26 7.55
C ASP A 60 -8.81 -0.21 8.03
N MET A 61 -8.33 -1.37 7.54
CA MET A 61 -6.99 -1.87 7.85
C MET A 61 -5.88 -0.95 7.32
N ILE A 62 -6.08 -0.36 6.14
CA ILE A 62 -5.14 0.60 5.57
C ILE A 62 -5.13 1.90 6.38
N VAL A 63 -6.31 2.40 6.77
CA VAL A 63 -6.44 3.61 7.60
C VAL A 63 -5.81 3.39 8.98
N GLU A 64 -6.01 2.23 9.60
CA GLU A 64 -5.41 1.89 10.89
C GLU A 64 -3.87 1.88 10.82
N LYS A 65 -3.32 1.32 9.74
CA LYS A 65 -1.86 1.17 9.57
C LYS A 65 -1.17 2.45 9.10
N TYR A 66 -1.76 3.19 8.18
CA TYR A 66 -1.13 4.29 7.45
C TYR A 66 -1.79 5.66 7.67
N GLY A 67 -3.00 5.68 8.21
CA GLY A 67 -3.81 6.89 8.33
C GLY A 67 -4.64 7.21 7.09
N ALA A 68 -5.76 7.89 7.29
CA ALA A 68 -6.72 8.23 6.23
C ALA A 68 -6.12 9.14 5.14
N ASP A 69 -5.28 10.10 5.53
CA ASP A 69 -4.65 11.02 4.58
C ASP A 69 -3.67 10.32 3.64
N THR A 70 -2.97 9.29 4.15
CA THR A 70 -2.09 8.46 3.32
C THR A 70 -2.89 7.67 2.29
N LEU A 71 -4.01 7.06 2.69
CA LEU A 71 -4.89 6.33 1.78
C LEU A 71 -5.42 7.25 0.67
N ARG A 72 -5.97 8.41 1.04
CA ARG A 72 -6.51 9.40 0.09
C ARG A 72 -5.45 9.90 -0.90
N LEU A 73 -4.25 10.22 -0.38
CA LEU A 73 -3.13 10.65 -1.23
C LEU A 73 -2.71 9.54 -2.19
N TYR A 74 -2.68 8.29 -1.71
CA TYR A 74 -2.29 7.15 -2.52
C TYR A 74 -3.31 6.86 -3.64
N GLU A 75 -4.61 6.93 -3.35
CA GLU A 75 -5.66 6.78 -4.37
C GLU A 75 -5.51 7.80 -5.51
N MET A 76 -5.18 9.04 -5.18
CA MET A 76 -4.92 10.08 -6.18
C MET A 76 -3.59 9.87 -6.93
N PHE A 77 -2.58 9.33 -6.23
CA PHE A 77 -1.27 9.05 -6.81
C PHE A 77 -1.29 7.90 -7.83
N LEU A 78 -2.17 6.92 -7.66
CA LEU A 78 -2.29 5.77 -8.56
C LEU A 78 -2.58 6.14 -10.03
N GLY A 79 -3.06 7.34 -10.31
CA GLY A 79 -3.26 7.86 -11.66
C GLY A 79 -4.65 8.48 -11.88
N PRO A 80 -5.03 8.80 -13.13
CA PRO A 80 -6.31 9.44 -13.47
C PRO A 80 -7.51 8.63 -12.98
N VAL A 81 -8.56 9.32 -12.53
CA VAL A 81 -9.77 8.66 -11.95
C VAL A 81 -10.48 7.76 -12.98
N GLU A 82 -10.39 8.11 -14.26
CA GLU A 82 -11.03 7.39 -15.36
C GLU A 82 -10.31 6.08 -15.73
N ALA A 83 -9.06 5.91 -15.31
CA ALA A 83 -8.27 4.74 -15.65
C ALA A 83 -8.42 3.62 -14.62
N SER A 84 -8.51 2.37 -15.09
CA SER A 84 -8.37 1.20 -14.22
C SER A 84 -6.96 1.15 -13.64
N LYS A 85 -6.85 0.91 -12.34
CA LYS A 85 -5.59 0.94 -11.60
C LYS A 85 -5.43 -0.35 -10.79
N PRO A 86 -4.30 -1.05 -10.94
CA PRO A 86 -3.98 -2.13 -10.02
C PRO A 86 -3.68 -1.55 -8.65
N TRP A 87 -4.24 -2.16 -7.60
CA TRP A 87 -3.86 -1.86 -6.23
C TRP A 87 -2.54 -2.53 -5.89
N ASP A 88 -1.60 -1.76 -5.36
CA ASP A 88 -0.34 -2.27 -4.80
C ASP A 88 -0.16 -1.74 -3.38
N THR A 89 -0.35 -2.62 -2.39
CA THR A 89 -0.22 -2.25 -0.97
C THR A 89 1.19 -1.75 -0.61
N ASN A 90 2.22 -2.18 -1.35
CA ASN A 90 3.59 -1.72 -1.11
C ASN A 90 3.83 -0.27 -1.58
N GLY A 91 3.10 0.15 -2.61
CA GLY A 91 3.19 1.52 -3.16
C GLY A 91 2.77 2.61 -2.17
N ILE A 92 1.89 2.29 -1.21
CA ILE A 92 1.38 3.24 -0.22
C ILE A 92 2.47 3.77 0.73
N ASP A 93 3.52 3.00 0.98
CA ASP A 93 4.65 3.40 1.83
C ASP A 93 5.35 4.68 1.33
N GLY A 94 5.37 4.90 0.03
CA GLY A 94 5.90 6.13 -0.58
C GLY A 94 5.12 7.36 -0.14
N CYS A 95 3.80 7.31 -0.22
CA CYS A 95 2.91 8.39 0.22
C CYS A 95 2.99 8.62 1.73
N PHE A 96 3.04 7.55 2.52
CA PHE A 96 3.19 7.64 3.96
C PHE A 96 4.49 8.34 4.38
N ARG A 97 5.63 7.95 3.78
CA ARG A 97 6.92 8.60 4.04
C ARG A 97 6.95 10.05 3.58
N PHE A 98 6.28 10.36 2.47
CA PHE A 98 6.13 11.74 2.01
C PHE A 98 5.38 12.59 3.03
N LEU A 99 4.21 12.14 3.49
CA LEU A 99 3.42 12.87 4.48
C LEU A 99 4.18 13.07 5.80
N LYS A 100 4.91 12.06 6.28
CA LYS A 100 5.77 12.20 7.46
C LYS A 100 6.86 13.28 7.28
N LYS A 101 7.52 13.29 6.12
CA LYS A 101 8.53 14.31 5.81
C LYS A 101 7.90 15.69 5.68
N PHE A 102 6.73 15.78 5.05
CA PHE A 102 6.00 17.03 4.92
C PHE A 102 5.58 17.59 6.29
N TRP A 103 5.05 16.73 7.16
CA TRP A 103 4.70 17.11 8.54
C TRP A 103 5.91 17.65 9.32
N ALA A 104 7.05 16.99 9.19
CA ALA A 104 8.29 17.37 9.84
C ALA A 104 8.88 18.75 9.39
N LEU A 105 8.35 19.36 8.32
CA LEU A 105 8.69 20.74 7.97
C LEU A 105 8.03 21.76 8.89
N PHE A 106 6.92 21.40 9.54
CA PHE A 106 6.10 22.30 10.34
C PHE A 106 6.14 21.95 11.82
N TYR A 107 6.42 20.71 12.17
CA TYR A 107 6.39 20.23 13.53
C TYR A 107 7.64 19.42 13.89
N GLU A 108 8.12 19.64 15.10
CA GLU A 108 9.19 18.83 15.66
C GLU A 108 8.65 17.42 15.99
N ASN A 109 9.31 16.37 15.47
CA ASN A 109 8.81 14.99 15.54
C ASN A 109 8.69 14.37 16.94
N ARG A 110 9.34 14.97 17.95
CA ARG A 110 9.35 14.45 19.32
C ARG A 110 8.44 15.22 20.27
N THR A 111 8.26 16.52 20.02
CA THR A 111 7.55 17.43 20.92
C THR A 111 6.25 17.96 20.35
N ASP A 112 5.98 17.71 19.06
CA ASP A 112 4.89 18.33 18.28
C ASP A 112 4.92 19.87 18.34
N GLU A 113 6.08 20.45 18.60
CA GLU A 113 6.25 21.91 18.61
C GLU A 113 6.19 22.46 17.17
N PHE A 114 5.44 23.55 17.00
CA PHE A 114 5.32 24.21 15.70
C PHE A 114 6.59 25.00 15.37
N LEU A 115 7.29 24.59 14.31
CA LEU A 115 8.61 25.12 13.93
C LEU A 115 8.61 26.43 13.13
N PRO A 116 7.60 26.75 12.28
CA PRO A 116 7.59 27.97 11.49
C PRO A 116 7.70 29.23 12.38
N THR A 117 8.52 30.16 11.93
CA THR A 117 8.77 31.45 12.61
C THR A 117 8.56 32.61 11.63
N ASP A 118 8.40 33.85 12.16
CA ASP A 118 8.33 35.08 11.37
C ASP A 118 9.71 35.60 10.95
N ALA A 119 10.76 34.76 11.06
CA ALA A 119 12.10 35.15 10.67
C ALA A 119 12.20 35.32 9.15
N GLU A 120 12.98 36.32 8.72
CA GLU A 120 13.25 36.56 7.31
C GLU A 120 13.88 35.31 6.66
N PRO A 121 13.35 34.87 5.51
CA PRO A 121 13.90 33.71 4.80
C PRO A 121 15.31 33.98 4.27
N THR A 122 16.15 32.96 4.27
CA THR A 122 17.50 33.07 3.67
C THR A 122 17.42 33.25 2.15
N ALA A 123 18.46 33.83 1.56
CA ALA A 123 18.55 33.99 0.12
C ALA A 123 18.46 32.64 -0.63
N ASP A 124 19.01 31.57 -0.05
CA ASP A 124 18.92 30.21 -0.63
C ASP A 124 17.50 29.62 -0.55
N SER A 125 16.77 29.89 0.51
CA SER A 125 15.36 29.52 0.65
C SER A 125 14.50 30.24 -0.39
N LEU A 126 14.69 31.55 -0.56
CA LEU A 126 14.00 32.35 -1.59
C LEU A 126 14.33 31.85 -3.00
N LYS A 127 15.59 31.57 -3.27
CA LYS A 127 16.03 31.01 -4.57
C LYS A 127 15.41 29.65 -4.87
N SER A 128 15.27 28.82 -3.86
CA SER A 128 14.64 27.50 -4.00
C SER A 128 13.14 27.65 -4.28
N LEU A 129 12.45 28.55 -3.56
CA LEU A 129 11.04 28.85 -3.78
C LEU A 129 10.79 29.38 -5.21
N HIS A 130 11.56 30.36 -5.65
CA HIS A 130 11.42 30.97 -6.99
C HIS A 130 11.78 30.05 -8.15
N LYS A 131 12.40 28.91 -7.89
CA LYS A 131 12.60 27.86 -8.92
C LYS A 131 11.39 26.93 -9.07
N LEU A 132 10.49 26.90 -8.10
CA LEU A 132 9.31 26.05 -8.08
C LEU A 132 8.06 26.76 -8.61
N ILE A 133 8.07 28.09 -8.65
CA ILE A 133 7.04 28.94 -9.21
C ILE A 133 7.37 29.27 -10.67
#